data_842470074e8fdb917cc173623df9ee0b
#
_entry.id   842470074e8fdb917cc173623df9ee0b
#
_cell.length_a   1.000
_cell.length_b   1.000
_cell.length_c   1.000
_cell.angle_alpha   90.00
_cell.angle_beta   90.00
_cell.angle_gamma   90.00
#
_symmetry.space_group_name_H-M   'P 1'
#
loop_
_entity.id
_entity.type
_entity.pdbx_description
1 polymer ?
#
loop_
_entity_poly.entity_id
_entity_poly.type
_entity_poly.pdbx_seq_one_letter_code
_entity_poly.pdbx_strand_id
1 'polypeptide(L)'
;EVIAMAQAALQSHLARDVANKQLASARIELQPISTPTNVSVAGQDVRLQVRSLGSSTFAKRMVVWVDVFSGDLHLKAVPVRFEVSVFAMAPVATTSAATGSLLSQDALVWQEAEITLHPSLATKEGLALSALTVRKALEPGEVVTLQHLKAAPAVTRGASATLLSGSGAVSLESRVEVLQDGHVGQLVRVKPLNAVGSLVARVIAPGQLAFEQ
;
A
#
# COMPACT_ATOMS: atom_id res chain seq x y z
N GLU A 1 26.56 -17.78 17.94
CA GLU A 1 25.41 -18.70 18.01
C GLU A 1 24.09 -17.93 18.21
N VAL A 2 23.96 -17.11 19.28
CA VAL A 2 22.75 -16.30 19.58
C VAL A 2 22.36 -15.41 18.40
N ILE A 3 23.30 -14.67 17.80
CA ILE A 3 23.03 -13.79 16.65
C ILE A 3 22.54 -14.60 15.45
N ALA A 4 23.19 -15.73 15.15
CA ALA A 4 22.81 -16.57 14.00
C ALA A 4 21.39 -17.14 14.17
N MET A 5 21.04 -17.58 15.37
CA MET A 5 19.68 -18.08 15.68
C MET A 5 18.64 -16.96 15.57
N ALA A 6 18.93 -15.79 16.13
CA ALA A 6 18.05 -14.62 16.03
C ALA A 6 17.85 -14.17 14.57
N GLN A 7 18.93 -14.17 13.78
CA GLN A 7 18.90 -13.81 12.37
C GLN A 7 18.07 -14.80 11.55
N ALA A 8 18.26 -16.10 11.75
CA ALA A 8 17.48 -17.13 11.05
C ALA A 8 15.97 -17.05 11.39
N ALA A 9 15.64 -16.82 12.66
CA ALA A 9 14.26 -16.64 13.10
C ALA A 9 13.62 -15.39 12.47
N LEU A 10 14.33 -14.26 12.47
CA LEU A 10 13.85 -13.02 11.86
C LEU A 10 13.70 -13.16 10.35
N GLN A 11 14.67 -13.77 9.68
CA GLN A 11 14.61 -14.06 8.24
C GLN A 11 13.37 -14.88 7.88
N SER A 12 13.10 -15.95 8.63
CA SER A 12 11.94 -16.81 8.43
C SER A 12 10.61 -16.08 8.69
N HIS A 13 10.59 -15.18 9.67
CA HIS A 13 9.43 -14.36 9.99
C HIS A 13 9.12 -13.39 8.87
N LEU A 14 10.11 -12.62 8.43
CA LEU A 14 9.96 -11.64 7.34
C LEU A 14 9.66 -12.31 5.99
N ALA A 15 10.22 -13.48 5.72
CA ALA A 15 9.90 -14.24 4.50
C ALA A 15 8.42 -14.64 4.45
N ARG A 16 7.81 -15.00 5.59
CA ARG A 16 6.37 -15.26 5.66
C ARG A 16 5.54 -14.00 5.43
N ASP A 17 5.96 -12.87 5.98
CA ASP A 17 5.27 -11.59 5.79
C ASP A 17 5.34 -11.12 4.34
N VAL A 18 6.49 -11.30 3.68
CA VAL A 18 6.67 -11.06 2.24
C VAL A 18 5.72 -11.92 1.41
N ALA A 19 5.63 -13.23 1.72
CA ALA A 19 4.74 -14.15 1.04
C ALA A 19 3.27 -13.78 1.23
N ASN A 20 2.87 -13.43 2.46
CA ASN A 20 1.50 -13.00 2.77
C ASN A 20 1.10 -11.71 2.02
N LYS A 21 2.06 -10.82 1.77
CA LYS A 21 1.85 -9.60 1.00
C LYS A 21 1.98 -9.79 -0.51
N GLN A 22 2.19 -11.03 -0.97
CA GLN A 22 2.36 -11.38 -2.40
C GLN A 22 3.46 -10.58 -3.10
N LEU A 23 4.51 -10.21 -2.36
CA LEU A 23 5.66 -9.50 -2.91
C LEU A 23 6.60 -10.50 -3.60
N ALA A 24 6.37 -10.70 -4.89
CA ALA A 24 7.19 -11.61 -5.68
C ALA A 24 8.67 -11.16 -5.68
N SER A 25 9.59 -12.11 -5.46
CA SER A 25 11.04 -11.89 -5.54
C SER A 25 11.58 -10.82 -4.58
N ALA A 26 10.96 -10.65 -3.41
CA ALA A 26 11.50 -9.71 -2.42
C ALA A 26 12.83 -10.22 -1.83
N ARG A 27 13.79 -9.32 -1.72
CA ARG A 27 15.11 -9.55 -1.10
C ARG A 27 15.14 -8.91 0.27
N ILE A 28 15.53 -9.69 1.28
CA ILE A 28 15.61 -9.25 2.67
C ILE A 28 17.08 -9.19 3.09
N GLU A 29 17.50 -8.05 3.58
CA GLU A 29 18.83 -7.82 4.15
C GLU A 29 18.69 -7.56 5.64
N LEU A 30 19.50 -8.28 6.43
CA LEU A 30 19.55 -8.16 7.90
C LEU A 30 20.98 -7.86 8.33
N GLN A 31 21.16 -6.72 8.99
CA GLN A 31 22.44 -6.33 9.56
C GLN A 31 22.29 -6.25 11.08
N PRO A 32 23.07 -7.04 11.87
CA PRO A 32 23.07 -6.91 13.32
C PRO A 32 23.70 -5.56 13.71
N ILE A 33 22.95 -4.76 14.47
CA ILE A 33 23.40 -3.44 14.93
C ILE A 33 24.15 -3.56 16.27
N SER A 34 23.86 -4.60 17.05
CA SER A 34 24.48 -4.83 18.35
C SER A 34 25.06 -6.24 18.44
N THR A 35 26.32 -6.33 18.81
CA THR A 35 26.89 -7.59 19.28
C THR A 35 26.51 -7.77 20.74
N PRO A 36 25.75 -8.82 21.10
CA PRO A 36 25.49 -9.10 22.50
C PRO A 36 26.82 -9.38 23.23
N THR A 37 26.95 -8.88 24.44
CA THR A 37 28.08 -9.15 25.30
C THR A 37 28.21 -10.67 25.47
N ASN A 38 29.42 -11.21 25.37
CA ASN A 38 29.67 -12.62 25.60
C ASN A 38 29.07 -13.03 26.94
N VAL A 39 28.21 -14.02 26.94
CA VAL A 39 27.64 -14.60 28.14
C VAL A 39 28.40 -15.88 28.38
N SER A 40 29.29 -15.85 29.40
CA SER A 40 29.90 -17.07 29.88
C SER A 40 28.87 -17.85 30.70
N VAL A 41 28.43 -18.99 30.20
CA VAL A 41 27.53 -19.89 30.90
C VAL A 41 28.37 -21.06 31.43
N ALA A 42 28.44 -21.19 32.74
CA ALA A 42 29.02 -22.37 33.38
C ALA A 42 27.96 -23.49 33.33
N GLY A 43 28.13 -24.45 32.43
CA GLY A 43 27.24 -25.61 32.32
C GLY A 43 27.39 -26.28 30.94
N GLN A 44 27.09 -27.59 30.90
CA GLN A 44 27.23 -28.38 29.67
C GLN A 44 25.96 -28.47 28.84
N ASP A 45 24.81 -28.03 29.37
CA ASP A 45 23.51 -28.14 28.71
C ASP A 45 22.90 -26.74 28.49
N VAL A 46 23.44 -26.00 27.51
CA VAL A 46 22.96 -24.67 27.15
C VAL A 46 21.98 -24.78 26.00
N ARG A 47 20.73 -24.33 26.25
CA ARG A 47 19.65 -24.27 25.25
C ARG A 47 19.30 -22.81 24.97
N LEU A 48 19.21 -22.49 23.69
CA LEU A 48 18.75 -21.18 23.19
C LEU A 48 17.33 -21.30 22.65
N GLN A 49 16.49 -20.32 22.96
CA GLN A 49 15.13 -20.27 22.44
C GLN A 49 14.78 -18.86 22.01
N VAL A 50 14.35 -18.70 20.75
CA VAL A 50 13.86 -17.41 20.24
C VAL A 50 12.44 -17.21 20.72
N ARG A 51 12.16 -16.02 21.28
CA ARG A 51 10.77 -15.62 21.59
C ARG A 51 9.99 -15.41 20.32
N SER A 52 8.68 -15.71 20.41
CA SER A 52 7.76 -15.46 19.32
C SER A 52 7.83 -13.99 18.86
N LEU A 53 8.08 -13.80 17.58
CA LEU A 53 8.01 -12.49 16.94
C LEU A 53 6.54 -12.18 16.71
N GLY A 54 6.07 -11.05 17.25
CA GLY A 54 4.70 -10.59 17.03
C GLY A 54 4.43 -10.29 15.56
N SER A 55 3.15 -10.18 15.18
CA SER A 55 2.76 -9.74 13.86
C SER A 55 3.16 -8.27 13.70
N SER A 56 4.33 -8.03 13.15
CA SER A 56 4.81 -6.68 12.89
C SER A 56 4.87 -6.42 11.39
N THR A 57 4.44 -5.24 11.02
CA THR A 57 4.78 -4.64 9.73
C THR A 57 6.31 -4.50 9.65
N PHE A 58 6.88 -4.54 8.47
CA PHE A 58 8.31 -4.26 8.28
C PHE A 58 8.69 -2.97 9.00
N ALA A 59 9.76 -3.04 9.76
CA ALA A 59 10.32 -1.88 10.45
C ALA A 59 11.83 -1.84 10.21
N LYS A 60 12.37 -0.64 10.02
CA LYS A 60 13.80 -0.46 9.74
C LYS A 60 14.70 -1.01 10.85
N ARG A 61 14.21 -1.03 12.08
CA ARG A 61 14.90 -1.62 13.24
C ARG A 61 13.99 -2.60 13.94
N MET A 62 14.49 -3.83 14.08
CA MET A 62 13.78 -4.91 14.77
C MET A 62 14.64 -5.53 15.86
N VAL A 63 13.98 -6.00 16.91
CA VAL A 63 14.63 -6.65 18.06
C VAL A 63 14.12 -8.08 18.16
N VAL A 64 15.04 -9.03 18.23
CA VAL A 64 14.75 -10.44 18.49
C VAL A 64 15.27 -10.79 19.87
N TRP A 65 14.41 -11.34 20.70
CA TRP A 65 14.78 -11.80 22.03
C TRP A 65 15.12 -13.28 21.98
N VAL A 66 16.30 -13.62 22.48
CA VAL A 66 16.78 -15.00 22.62
C VAL A 66 16.94 -15.31 24.10
N ASP A 67 16.16 -16.25 24.58
CA ASP A 67 16.29 -16.77 25.95
C ASP A 67 17.37 -17.83 26.01
N VAL A 68 18.19 -17.74 27.04
CA VAL A 68 19.30 -18.67 27.36
C VAL A 68 18.89 -19.49 28.56
N PHE A 69 18.92 -20.82 28.43
CA PHE A 69 18.64 -21.77 29.50
C PHE A 69 19.86 -22.64 29.78
N SER A 70 20.00 -23.10 31.03
CA SER A 70 20.86 -24.19 31.40
C SER A 70 20.00 -25.30 32.01
N GLY A 71 19.83 -26.40 31.26
CA GLY A 71 18.77 -27.35 31.57
C GLY A 71 17.40 -26.65 31.48
N ASP A 72 16.61 -26.73 32.55
CA ASP A 72 15.31 -26.07 32.66
C ASP A 72 15.36 -24.69 33.31
N LEU A 73 16.52 -24.24 33.75
CA LEU A 73 16.67 -22.94 34.38
C LEU A 73 16.85 -21.83 33.34
N HIS A 74 15.94 -20.87 33.32
CA HIS A 74 16.08 -19.64 32.51
C HIS A 74 17.17 -18.75 33.14
N LEU A 75 18.26 -18.50 32.41
CA LEU A 75 19.36 -17.69 32.87
C LEU A 75 19.21 -16.22 32.49
N LYS A 76 18.94 -15.95 31.21
CA LYS A 76 18.95 -14.58 30.69
C LYS A 76 18.19 -14.49 29.37
N ALA A 77 17.58 -13.33 29.13
CA ALA A 77 17.08 -12.95 27.81
C ALA A 77 18.07 -11.97 27.14
N VAL A 78 18.47 -12.26 25.93
CA VAL A 78 19.44 -11.47 25.15
C VAL A 78 18.73 -10.79 23.99
N PRO A 79 18.65 -9.45 23.96
CA PRO A 79 18.12 -8.73 22.81
C PRO A 79 19.16 -8.63 21.71
N VAL A 80 18.82 -9.05 20.51
CA VAL A 80 19.60 -8.85 19.29
C VAL A 80 18.87 -7.86 18.41
N ARG A 81 19.52 -6.74 18.10
CA ARG A 81 18.96 -5.69 17.27
C ARG A 81 19.47 -5.83 15.86
N PHE A 82 18.54 -5.71 14.91
CA PHE A 82 18.82 -5.76 13.48
C PHE A 82 18.38 -4.48 12.80
N GLU A 83 19.15 -4.00 11.85
CA GLU A 83 18.68 -3.15 10.79
C GLU A 83 18.15 -4.04 9.68
N VAL A 84 16.94 -3.71 9.20
CA VAL A 84 16.21 -4.50 8.22
C VAL A 84 16.02 -3.66 6.98
N SER A 85 16.37 -4.19 5.82
CA SER A 85 16.03 -3.62 4.52
C SER A 85 15.34 -4.67 3.67
N VAL A 86 14.16 -4.34 3.19
CA VAL A 86 13.36 -5.19 2.30
C VAL A 86 13.28 -4.51 0.95
N PHE A 87 13.72 -5.20 -0.09
CA PHE A 87 13.68 -4.75 -1.47
C PHE A 87 12.67 -5.58 -2.25
N ALA A 88 11.85 -4.93 -3.05
CA ALA A 88 10.91 -5.60 -3.93
C ALA A 88 10.66 -4.76 -5.18
N MET A 89 10.06 -5.37 -6.20
CA MET A 89 9.56 -4.64 -7.37
C MET A 89 8.44 -3.71 -6.93
N ALA A 90 8.66 -2.42 -7.08
CA ALA A 90 7.72 -1.37 -6.66
C ALA A 90 7.56 -0.31 -7.77
N PRO A 91 6.40 0.35 -7.84
CA PRO A 91 6.23 1.50 -8.72
C PRO A 91 6.99 2.69 -8.16
N VAL A 92 7.85 3.27 -8.97
CA VAL A 92 8.65 4.45 -8.62
C VAL A 92 8.31 5.57 -9.60
N ALA A 93 8.11 6.78 -9.07
CA ALA A 93 7.84 7.96 -9.88
C ALA A 93 9.07 8.35 -10.71
N THR A 94 8.89 8.55 -12.02
CA THR A 94 9.95 9.02 -12.93
C THR A 94 10.00 10.54 -13.01
N THR A 95 8.86 11.19 -12.76
CA THR A 95 8.68 12.64 -12.79
C THR A 95 7.95 13.12 -11.55
N SER A 96 8.09 14.40 -11.21
CA SER A 96 7.30 15.00 -10.13
C SER A 96 5.82 15.05 -10.49
N ALA A 97 4.97 14.82 -9.51
CA ALA A 97 3.53 14.92 -9.67
C ALA A 97 2.90 15.72 -8.52
N ALA A 98 2.24 16.82 -8.86
CA ALA A 98 1.62 17.69 -7.88
C ALA A 98 0.33 17.09 -7.30
N THR A 99 -0.01 17.46 -6.08
CA THR A 99 -1.29 17.10 -5.46
C THR A 99 -2.46 17.58 -6.33
N GLY A 100 -3.40 16.68 -6.60
CA GLY A 100 -4.58 16.92 -7.43
C GLY A 100 -4.37 16.61 -8.91
N SER A 101 -3.14 16.40 -9.40
CA SER A 101 -2.91 16.00 -10.79
C SER A 101 -3.32 14.54 -11.03
N LEU A 102 -3.70 14.23 -12.26
CA LEU A 102 -3.88 12.84 -12.69
C LEU A 102 -2.50 12.16 -12.78
N LEU A 103 -2.41 10.94 -12.28
CA LEU A 103 -1.21 10.13 -12.41
C LEU A 103 -1.22 9.43 -13.77
N SER A 104 -0.23 9.76 -14.62
CA SER A 104 0.00 9.04 -15.87
C SER A 104 0.76 7.74 -15.60
N GLN A 105 0.44 6.68 -16.33
CA GLN A 105 1.20 5.42 -16.26
C GLN A 105 2.65 5.60 -16.73
N ASP A 106 2.90 6.51 -17.68
CA ASP A 106 4.23 6.83 -18.17
C ASP A 106 5.12 7.54 -17.13
N ALA A 107 4.49 8.11 -16.09
CA ALA A 107 5.19 8.72 -14.97
C ALA A 107 5.68 7.70 -13.93
N LEU A 108 5.48 6.40 -14.18
CA LEU A 108 5.84 5.31 -13.29
C LEU A 108 6.74 4.31 -13.97
N VAL A 109 7.75 3.83 -13.24
CA VAL A 109 8.57 2.69 -13.64
C VAL A 109 8.54 1.63 -12.53
N TRP A 110 8.46 0.36 -12.94
CA TRP A 110 8.57 -0.76 -12.00
C TRP A 110 10.04 -1.15 -11.90
N GLN A 111 10.60 -0.97 -10.73
CA GLN A 111 11.99 -1.32 -10.44
C GLN A 111 12.15 -1.84 -9.02
N GLU A 112 13.28 -2.51 -8.74
CA GLU A 112 13.61 -2.89 -7.38
C GLU A 112 13.87 -1.64 -6.54
N ALA A 113 13.15 -1.51 -5.43
CA ALA A 113 13.29 -0.39 -4.50
C ALA A 113 13.18 -0.87 -3.06
N GLU A 114 13.76 -0.12 -2.12
CA GLU A 114 13.60 -0.39 -0.70
C GLU A 114 12.18 -0.03 -0.26
N ILE A 115 11.47 -1.02 0.26
CA ILE A 115 10.06 -0.90 0.66
C ILE A 115 9.85 -1.01 2.17
N THR A 116 10.90 -1.07 2.95
CA THR A 116 10.87 -1.31 4.41
C THR A 116 9.94 -0.34 5.14
N LEU A 117 9.92 0.93 4.73
CA LEU A 117 9.06 1.97 5.28
C LEU A 117 7.75 2.18 4.51
N HIS A 118 7.50 1.37 3.49
CA HIS A 118 6.37 1.50 2.58
C HIS A 118 5.45 0.27 2.60
N PRO A 119 4.73 0.00 3.70
CA PRO A 119 3.95 -1.24 3.87
C PRO A 119 2.76 -1.36 2.91
N SER A 120 2.34 -0.26 2.30
CA SER A 120 1.15 -0.17 1.44
C SER A 120 1.53 0.22 0.01
N LEU A 121 2.20 -0.68 -0.71
CA LEU A 121 2.55 -0.47 -2.12
C LEU A 121 1.30 -0.44 -2.99
N ALA A 122 1.35 0.37 -4.05
CA ALA A 122 0.37 0.28 -5.11
C ALA A 122 0.65 -0.97 -5.97
N THR A 123 -0.39 -1.76 -6.25
CA THR A 123 -0.28 -2.94 -7.12
C THR A 123 -0.47 -2.56 -8.59
N LYS A 124 0.02 -3.41 -9.51
CA LYS A 124 -0.17 -3.20 -10.96
C LYS A 124 -1.64 -3.13 -11.31
N GLU A 125 -2.43 -4.03 -10.74
CA GLU A 125 -3.88 -4.12 -10.95
C GLU A 125 -4.57 -2.84 -10.44
N GLY A 126 -4.21 -2.38 -9.24
CA GLY A 126 -4.77 -1.16 -8.65
C GLY A 126 -4.42 0.10 -9.44
N LEU A 127 -3.22 0.14 -10.05
CA LEU A 127 -2.81 1.26 -10.91
C LEU A 127 -3.44 1.21 -12.31
N ALA A 128 -3.79 0.03 -12.80
CA ALA A 128 -4.32 -0.16 -14.16
C ALA A 128 -5.85 0.06 -14.26
N LEU A 129 -6.59 -0.14 -13.17
CA LEU A 129 -8.05 -0.24 -13.18
C LEU A 129 -8.79 1.10 -13.01
N SER A 130 -8.09 2.19 -12.64
CA SER A 130 -8.76 3.46 -12.33
C SER A 130 -7.90 4.65 -12.74
N ALA A 131 -8.53 5.71 -13.23
CA ALA A 131 -7.88 7.01 -13.23
C ALA A 131 -7.53 7.35 -11.77
N LEU A 132 -6.25 7.61 -11.50
CA LEU A 132 -5.76 7.93 -10.17
C LEU A 132 -5.35 9.39 -10.10
N THR A 133 -5.68 10.03 -9.01
CA THR A 133 -5.26 11.39 -8.71
C THR A 133 -4.23 11.35 -7.58
N VAL A 134 -3.21 12.17 -7.71
CA VAL A 134 -2.19 12.33 -6.69
C VAL A 134 -2.79 13.03 -5.47
N ARG A 135 -2.76 12.36 -4.32
CA ARG A 135 -3.23 12.89 -3.04
C ARG A 135 -2.10 13.62 -2.30
N LYS A 136 -0.89 13.05 -2.34
CA LYS A 136 0.34 13.62 -1.78
C LYS A 136 1.35 13.74 -2.90
N ALA A 137 1.95 14.92 -3.06
CA ALA A 137 2.94 15.17 -4.11
C ALA A 137 4.01 14.08 -4.14
N LEU A 138 4.45 13.74 -5.34
CA LEU A 138 5.48 12.73 -5.62
C LEU A 138 6.70 13.42 -6.20
N GLU A 139 7.87 12.99 -5.74
CA GLU A 139 9.15 13.39 -6.29
C GLU A 139 9.73 12.28 -7.17
N PRO A 140 10.58 12.63 -8.16
CA PRO A 140 11.28 11.62 -8.95
C PRO A 140 12.11 10.69 -8.07
N GLY A 141 12.01 9.38 -8.28
CA GLY A 141 12.67 8.35 -7.47
C GLY A 141 11.87 7.91 -6.23
N GLU A 142 10.74 8.54 -5.92
CA GLU A 142 9.92 8.16 -4.76
C GLU A 142 9.07 6.91 -5.06
N VAL A 143 9.02 5.98 -4.09
CA VAL A 143 8.17 4.78 -4.17
C VAL A 143 6.70 5.18 -4.02
N VAL A 144 5.89 4.80 -4.99
CA VAL A 144 4.46 5.13 -5.01
C VAL A 144 3.68 4.14 -4.16
N THR A 145 2.99 4.67 -3.16
CA THR A 145 2.15 3.93 -2.23
C THR A 145 0.69 4.32 -2.38
N LEU A 146 -0.22 3.50 -1.82
CA LEU A 146 -1.65 3.83 -1.77
C LEU A 146 -1.94 5.14 -1.04
N GLN A 147 -1.05 5.60 -0.15
CA GLN A 147 -1.20 6.87 0.55
C GLN A 147 -0.98 8.08 -0.38
N HIS A 148 -0.21 7.92 -1.45
CA HIS A 148 0.03 8.96 -2.45
C HIS A 148 -1.14 9.11 -3.44
N LEU A 149 -2.06 8.16 -3.47
CA LEU A 149 -3.07 8.04 -4.50
C LEU A 149 -4.49 8.11 -3.92
N LYS A 150 -5.40 8.57 -4.73
CA LYS A 150 -6.85 8.45 -4.55
C LYS A 150 -7.49 8.16 -5.91
N ALA A 151 -8.61 7.46 -5.90
CA ALA A 151 -9.39 7.30 -7.12
C ALA A 151 -9.81 8.68 -7.64
N ALA A 152 -9.60 8.93 -8.93
CA ALA A 152 -10.12 10.13 -9.54
C ALA A 152 -11.66 10.04 -9.58
N PRO A 153 -12.36 11.16 -9.41
CA PRO A 153 -13.79 11.16 -9.57
C PRO A 153 -14.15 10.78 -11.01
N ALA A 154 -15.17 9.94 -11.16
CA ALA A 154 -15.67 9.53 -12.47
C ALA A 154 -16.38 10.67 -13.22
N VAL A 155 -16.88 11.65 -12.46
CA VAL A 155 -17.42 12.91 -12.97
C VAL A 155 -16.95 14.05 -12.08
N THR A 156 -16.54 15.17 -12.70
CA THR A 156 -16.02 16.36 -12.00
C THR A 156 -16.98 17.53 -12.13
N ARG A 157 -17.05 18.35 -11.10
CA ARG A 157 -17.85 19.58 -11.12
C ARG A 157 -17.47 20.49 -12.29
N GLY A 158 -18.48 20.99 -13.00
CA GLY A 158 -18.31 21.85 -14.17
C GLY A 158 -18.05 21.08 -15.47
N ALA A 159 -17.82 19.77 -15.41
CA ALA A 159 -17.67 18.95 -16.62
C ALA A 159 -19.04 18.60 -17.23
N SER A 160 -19.05 18.38 -18.54
CA SER A 160 -20.19 17.80 -19.23
C SER A 160 -20.18 16.28 -19.09
N ALA A 161 -21.36 15.71 -18.85
CA ALA A 161 -21.55 14.25 -18.77
C ALA A 161 -22.81 13.86 -19.59
N THR A 162 -22.89 12.58 -19.94
CA THR A 162 -24.08 12.01 -20.62
C THR A 162 -24.99 11.41 -19.57
N LEU A 163 -26.21 11.89 -19.49
CA LEU A 163 -27.27 11.33 -18.67
C LEU A 163 -28.10 10.35 -19.50
N LEU A 164 -28.12 9.11 -19.05
CA LEU A 164 -28.96 8.06 -19.60
C LEU A 164 -30.24 7.99 -18.79
N SER A 165 -31.38 8.14 -19.47
CA SER A 165 -32.70 7.91 -18.89
C SER A 165 -33.46 6.95 -19.78
N GLY A 166 -34.08 5.94 -19.21
CA GLY A 166 -34.80 4.97 -20.01
C GLY A 166 -35.85 4.24 -19.19
N SER A 167 -36.94 3.89 -19.86
CA SER A 167 -37.98 3.00 -19.36
C SER A 167 -38.28 1.96 -20.44
N GLY A 168 -37.98 0.70 -20.13
CA GLY A 168 -38.18 -0.41 -21.06
C GLY A 168 -37.26 -0.35 -22.29
N ALA A 169 -37.87 -0.36 -23.49
CA ALA A 169 -37.17 -0.40 -24.78
C ALA A 169 -36.65 0.97 -25.28
N VAL A 170 -36.96 2.06 -24.58
CA VAL A 170 -36.58 3.43 -24.98
C VAL A 170 -35.47 3.95 -24.07
N SER A 171 -34.32 4.27 -24.65
CA SER A 171 -33.19 4.93 -24.00
C SER A 171 -33.04 6.35 -24.56
N LEU A 172 -33.03 7.33 -23.67
CA LEU A 172 -32.78 8.73 -23.99
C LEU A 172 -31.44 9.17 -23.42
N GLU A 173 -30.61 9.77 -24.26
CA GLU A 173 -29.36 10.39 -23.87
C GLU A 173 -29.47 11.90 -23.85
N SER A 174 -29.06 12.53 -22.76
CA SER A 174 -29.04 13.96 -22.59
C SER A 174 -27.70 14.44 -22.08
N ARG A 175 -27.22 15.58 -22.57
CA ARG A 175 -26.02 16.22 -22.01
C ARG A 175 -26.39 17.05 -20.79
N VAL A 176 -25.62 16.89 -19.74
CA VAL A 176 -25.80 17.58 -18.47
C VAL A 176 -24.48 18.17 -17.99
N GLU A 177 -24.53 19.25 -17.24
CA GLU A 177 -23.42 19.80 -16.50
C GLU A 177 -23.40 19.18 -15.10
N VAL A 178 -22.27 18.68 -14.67
CA VAL A 178 -22.07 18.10 -13.33
C VAL A 178 -21.85 19.22 -12.31
N LEU A 179 -22.63 19.23 -11.23
CA LEU A 179 -22.54 20.28 -10.19
C LEU A 179 -21.67 19.89 -8.99
N GLN A 180 -21.27 18.62 -8.88
CA GLN A 180 -20.40 18.11 -7.81
C GLN A 180 -19.60 16.90 -8.29
N ASP A 181 -18.38 16.71 -7.75
CA ASP A 181 -17.58 15.52 -8.04
C ASP A 181 -18.29 14.25 -7.57
N GLY A 182 -18.10 13.16 -8.30
CA GLY A 182 -18.69 11.87 -7.95
C GLY A 182 -17.92 10.67 -8.47
N HIS A 183 -17.91 9.60 -7.68
CA HIS A 183 -17.38 8.29 -8.04
C HIS A 183 -18.49 7.37 -8.53
N VAL A 184 -18.11 6.32 -9.27
CA VAL A 184 -19.07 5.31 -9.75
C VAL A 184 -19.90 4.77 -8.56
N GLY A 185 -21.23 4.72 -8.75
CA GLY A 185 -22.23 4.34 -7.75
C GLY A 185 -22.77 5.48 -6.90
N GLN A 186 -22.13 6.67 -6.90
CA GLN A 186 -22.59 7.82 -6.13
C GLN A 186 -23.70 8.60 -6.86
N LEU A 187 -24.58 9.22 -6.05
CA LEU A 187 -25.58 10.18 -6.51
C LEU A 187 -24.95 11.57 -6.57
N VAL A 188 -25.06 12.23 -7.71
CA VAL A 188 -24.54 13.58 -7.95
C VAL A 188 -25.64 14.50 -8.49
N ARG A 189 -25.52 15.79 -8.16
CA ARG A 189 -26.38 16.81 -8.76
C ARG A 189 -25.85 17.18 -10.12
N VAL A 190 -26.77 17.26 -11.07
CA VAL A 190 -26.49 17.67 -12.44
C VAL A 190 -27.52 18.66 -12.93
N LYS A 191 -27.16 19.48 -13.92
CA LYS A 191 -28.03 20.44 -14.57
C LYS A 191 -28.12 20.10 -16.04
N PRO A 192 -29.33 19.80 -16.57
CA PRO A 192 -29.50 19.64 -18.00
C PRO A 192 -29.20 20.96 -18.74
N LEU A 193 -28.51 20.89 -19.88
CA LEU A 193 -28.12 22.09 -20.63
C LEU A 193 -29.33 22.84 -21.20
N ASN A 194 -30.44 22.13 -21.44
CA ASN A 194 -31.63 22.65 -22.09
C ASN A 194 -32.85 22.76 -21.15
N ALA A 195 -32.66 22.71 -19.83
CA ALA A 195 -33.73 22.80 -18.86
C ALA A 195 -33.37 23.68 -17.66
N VAL A 196 -34.38 24.24 -17.01
CA VAL A 196 -34.25 25.02 -15.81
C VAL A 196 -34.34 24.07 -14.60
N GLY A 197 -33.34 24.11 -13.73
CA GLY A 197 -33.28 23.31 -12.51
C GLY A 197 -32.12 22.29 -12.49
N SER A 198 -31.97 21.64 -11.37
CA SER A 198 -31.00 20.56 -11.16
C SER A 198 -31.74 19.26 -10.82
N LEU A 199 -31.19 18.15 -11.20
CA LEU A 199 -31.67 16.82 -10.87
C LEU A 199 -30.54 15.99 -10.25
N VAL A 200 -30.87 14.86 -9.63
CA VAL A 200 -29.96 13.91 -9.07
C VAL A 200 -29.85 12.71 -10.00
N ALA A 201 -28.63 12.28 -10.27
CA ALA A 201 -28.35 11.14 -11.13
C ALA A 201 -27.24 10.27 -10.50
N ARG A 202 -27.27 8.98 -10.76
CA ARG A 202 -26.24 8.02 -10.31
C ARG A 202 -25.12 7.95 -11.34
N VAL A 203 -23.89 8.04 -10.86
CA VAL A 203 -22.71 7.82 -11.70
C VAL A 203 -22.57 6.34 -12.01
N ILE A 204 -22.60 5.95 -13.28
CA ILE A 204 -22.50 4.56 -13.73
C ILE A 204 -21.14 4.22 -14.35
N ALA A 205 -20.50 5.23 -14.97
CA ALA A 205 -19.17 5.11 -15.56
C ALA A 205 -18.52 6.50 -15.67
N PRO A 206 -17.24 6.62 -15.99
CA PRO A 206 -16.60 7.90 -16.26
C PRO A 206 -17.36 8.70 -17.31
N GLY A 207 -17.82 9.90 -16.94
CA GLY A 207 -18.62 10.79 -17.79
C GLY A 207 -20.05 10.31 -18.08
N GLN A 208 -20.54 9.24 -17.46
CA GLN A 208 -21.87 8.69 -17.67
C GLN A 208 -22.67 8.62 -16.37
N LEU A 209 -23.91 9.00 -16.48
CA LEU A 209 -24.87 9.10 -15.39
C LEU A 209 -26.18 8.39 -15.78
N ALA A 210 -26.83 7.78 -14.79
CA ALA A 210 -28.18 7.24 -14.96
C ALA A 210 -29.17 8.01 -14.11
N PHE A 211 -30.35 8.29 -14.66
CA PHE A 211 -31.44 8.86 -13.90
C PHE A 211 -32.10 7.74 -13.10
N GLU A 212 -32.16 7.92 -11.79
CA GLU A 212 -32.88 7.02 -10.89
C GLU A 212 -34.30 7.54 -10.69
N GLN A 213 -35.29 6.75 -11.11
CA GLN A 213 -36.70 7.04 -10.86
C GLN A 213 -37.11 6.72 -9.44
#